data_9a71c0c741ae62242d081f955503807e
#
_entry.id   9a71c0c741ae62242d081f955503807e
#
_cell.length_a   1.000
_cell.length_b   1.000
_cell.length_c   1.000
_cell.angle_alpha   90.00
_cell.angle_beta   90.00
_cell.angle_gamma   90.00
#
_symmetry.space_group_name_H-M   'P 1'
#
loop_
_entity.id
_entity.type
_entity.pdbx_description
1 polymer ?
#
loop_
_entity_poly.entity_id
_entity_poly.type
_entity_poly.pdbx_seq_one_letter_code
_entity_poly.pdbx_strand_id
1 'polypeptide(L)'
;MELIGIFGGTFNPIHNGHLVLAKTVLDTLHCNQIRFIPSAIPPHKAIPAVTARHRANMVQLAIADHPEFILDTCELDRQGPSYTIETLHLLRKRLPDQSLCLIMGQDSYLKLPTWHRWLELLDYCHLLVVHRADAEQKLQLHTEHQNRLVNIAHAAEQFTENAHGFISYLPVTPPDISSTRIREALGQREIASVPGIPDKVLYYIKANHLYQS
;
A
#
# COMPACT_ATOMS: atom_id res chain seq x y z
N MET A 1 -8.74 10.80 17.13
CA MET A 1 -9.35 10.77 15.78
C MET A 1 -9.42 9.33 15.29
N GLU A 2 -10.30 9.03 14.32
CA GLU A 2 -10.20 7.74 13.61
C GLU A 2 -8.92 7.70 12.78
N LEU A 3 -8.19 6.60 12.88
CA LEU A 3 -6.96 6.38 12.13
C LEU A 3 -7.25 5.52 10.89
N ILE A 4 -6.92 6.06 9.72
CA ILE A 4 -7.13 5.42 8.43
C ILE A 4 -5.79 5.11 7.79
N GLY A 5 -5.52 3.82 7.56
CA GLY A 5 -4.35 3.39 6.79
C GLY A 5 -4.58 3.60 5.29
N ILE A 6 -3.59 4.17 4.61
CA ILE A 6 -3.57 4.40 3.18
C ILE A 6 -2.53 3.47 2.57
N PHE A 7 -2.98 2.45 1.87
CA PHE A 7 -2.10 1.45 1.26
C PHE A 7 -2.15 1.59 -0.27
N GLY A 8 -1.30 2.47 -0.78
CA GLY A 8 -1.11 2.67 -2.21
C GLY A 8 -0.24 1.59 -2.84
N GLY A 9 -0.56 1.21 -4.06
CA GLY A 9 0.26 0.21 -4.75
C GLY A 9 -0.17 -0.05 -6.19
N THR A 10 0.75 -0.65 -6.96
CA THR A 10 0.42 -1.10 -8.32
C THR A 10 -0.52 -2.30 -8.30
N PHE A 11 -0.37 -3.20 -7.31
CA PHE A 11 -1.15 -4.44 -7.16
C PHE A 11 -1.25 -5.25 -8.47
N ASN A 12 -0.10 -5.70 -8.96
CA ASN A 12 0.01 -6.32 -10.30
C ASN A 12 0.55 -7.77 -10.26
N PRO A 13 -0.23 -8.77 -9.74
CA PRO A 13 -1.49 -8.62 -9.02
C PRO A 13 -1.33 -8.35 -7.52
N ILE A 14 -2.45 -8.09 -6.83
CA ILE A 14 -2.55 -8.20 -5.38
C ILE A 14 -2.33 -9.66 -4.96
N HIS A 15 -1.76 -9.86 -3.76
CA HIS A 15 -1.46 -11.20 -3.23
C HIS A 15 -1.54 -11.24 -1.71
N ASN A 16 -1.49 -12.43 -1.12
CA ASN A 16 -1.63 -12.64 0.32
C ASN A 16 -0.60 -11.86 1.16
N GLY A 17 0.60 -11.61 0.62
CA GLY A 17 1.59 -10.74 1.28
C GLY A 17 1.09 -9.32 1.53
N HIS A 18 0.29 -8.76 0.61
CA HIS A 18 -0.33 -7.45 0.82
C HIS A 18 -1.43 -7.51 1.89
N LEU A 19 -2.24 -8.58 1.91
CA LEU A 19 -3.32 -8.73 2.89
C LEU A 19 -2.77 -8.95 4.30
N VAL A 20 -1.76 -9.80 4.46
CA VAL A 20 -1.05 -10.02 5.74
C VAL A 20 -0.46 -8.71 6.25
N LEU A 21 0.22 -7.95 5.38
CA LEU A 21 0.77 -6.66 5.75
C LEU A 21 -0.31 -5.68 6.21
N ALA A 22 -1.39 -5.55 5.44
CA ALA A 22 -2.49 -4.66 5.80
C ALA A 22 -3.13 -5.05 7.14
N LYS A 23 -3.32 -6.35 7.38
CA LYS A 23 -3.84 -6.86 8.66
C LYS A 23 -2.88 -6.57 9.82
N THR A 24 -1.58 -6.80 9.63
CA THR A 24 -0.57 -6.49 10.65
C THR A 24 -0.59 -5.00 11.01
N VAL A 25 -0.69 -4.12 10.02
CA VAL A 25 -0.78 -2.66 10.27
C VAL A 25 -2.07 -2.30 10.99
N LEU A 26 -3.22 -2.84 10.54
CA LEU A 26 -4.52 -2.63 11.16
C LEU A 26 -4.47 -2.97 12.66
N ASP A 27 -3.91 -4.13 13.00
CA ASP A 27 -3.85 -4.64 14.37
C ASP A 27 -2.83 -3.86 15.23
N THR A 28 -1.66 -3.51 14.65
CA THR A 28 -0.60 -2.81 15.39
C THR A 28 -0.94 -1.37 15.70
N LEU A 29 -1.54 -0.66 14.76
CA LEU A 29 -1.91 0.75 14.92
C LEU A 29 -3.36 0.95 15.36
N HIS A 30 -4.14 -0.12 15.52
CA HIS A 30 -5.57 -0.06 15.81
C HIS A 30 -6.33 0.82 14.81
N CYS A 31 -5.99 0.70 13.52
CA CYS A 31 -6.65 1.46 12.47
C CYS A 31 -8.15 1.11 12.40
N ASN A 32 -9.00 2.10 12.12
CA ASN A 32 -10.42 1.87 11.88
C ASN A 32 -10.67 1.18 10.54
N GLN A 33 -9.82 1.48 9.55
CA GLN A 33 -9.87 0.86 8.22
C GLN A 33 -8.52 1.00 7.50
N ILE A 34 -8.30 0.14 6.49
CA ILE A 34 -7.20 0.27 5.52
C ILE A 34 -7.79 0.50 4.13
N ARG A 35 -7.42 1.61 3.48
CA ARG A 35 -7.81 1.92 2.11
C ARG A 35 -6.75 1.44 1.14
N PHE A 36 -7.10 0.46 0.32
CA PHE A 36 -6.29 0.01 -0.81
C PHE A 36 -6.51 0.93 -1.99
N ILE A 37 -5.45 1.60 -2.46
CA ILE A 37 -5.51 2.56 -3.56
C ILE A 37 -4.66 2.04 -4.72
N PRO A 38 -5.26 1.37 -5.72
CA PRO A 38 -4.54 0.94 -6.91
C PRO A 38 -4.07 2.15 -7.74
N SER A 39 -2.75 2.20 -8.05
CA SER A 39 -2.21 3.25 -8.91
C SER A 39 -2.78 3.17 -10.33
N ALA A 40 -3.27 4.28 -10.88
CA ALA A 40 -3.71 4.34 -12.27
C ALA A 40 -2.49 4.29 -13.21
N ILE A 41 -1.60 5.29 -13.10
CA ILE A 41 -0.37 5.43 -13.89
C ILE A 41 0.79 5.61 -12.90
N PRO A 42 1.52 4.53 -12.53
CA PRO A 42 2.62 4.63 -11.57
C PRO A 42 3.75 5.49 -12.15
N PRO A 43 4.17 6.60 -11.49
CA PRO A 43 5.17 7.53 -12.05
C PRO A 43 6.60 6.95 -12.11
N HIS A 44 6.91 5.96 -11.26
CA HIS A 44 8.25 5.40 -11.11
C HIS A 44 8.39 3.96 -11.64
N LYS A 45 7.40 3.44 -12.35
CA LYS A 45 7.39 2.07 -12.89
C LYS A 45 6.87 2.08 -14.33
N ALA A 46 7.25 1.07 -15.11
CA ALA A 46 6.62 0.82 -16.39
C ALA A 46 5.11 0.61 -16.22
N ILE A 47 4.34 1.08 -17.20
CA ILE A 47 2.88 0.89 -17.21
C ILE A 47 2.60 -0.62 -17.26
N PRO A 48 1.85 -1.18 -16.32
CA PRO A 48 1.49 -2.59 -16.36
C PRO A 48 0.68 -2.95 -17.61
N ALA A 49 0.95 -4.12 -18.20
CA ALA A 49 0.14 -4.64 -19.30
C ALA A 49 -1.32 -4.87 -18.88
N VAL A 50 -1.54 -5.25 -17.62
CA VAL A 50 -2.89 -5.37 -17.04
C VAL A 50 -3.41 -4.00 -16.63
N THR A 51 -4.57 -3.62 -17.15
CA THR A 51 -5.16 -2.30 -16.93
C THR A 51 -5.42 -2.00 -15.44
N ALA A 52 -5.45 -0.72 -15.08
CA ALA A 52 -5.77 -0.29 -13.72
C ALA A 52 -7.14 -0.81 -13.24
N ARG A 53 -8.12 -0.92 -14.15
CA ARG A 53 -9.46 -1.45 -13.84
C ARG A 53 -9.41 -2.93 -13.44
N HIS A 54 -8.70 -3.77 -14.18
CA HIS A 54 -8.51 -5.17 -13.79
C HIS A 54 -7.78 -5.30 -12.46
N ARG A 55 -6.78 -4.45 -12.20
CA ARG A 55 -6.04 -4.46 -10.93
C ARG A 55 -6.92 -4.04 -9.75
N ALA A 56 -7.79 -3.04 -9.93
CA ALA A 56 -8.77 -2.66 -8.93
C ALA A 56 -9.80 -3.76 -8.65
N ASN A 57 -10.31 -4.44 -9.69
CA ASN A 57 -11.21 -5.57 -9.53
C ASN A 57 -10.56 -6.73 -8.75
N MET A 58 -9.28 -7.03 -9.03
CA MET A 58 -8.53 -8.02 -8.26
C MET A 58 -8.38 -7.60 -6.78
N VAL A 59 -8.13 -6.33 -6.50
CA VAL A 59 -8.09 -5.82 -5.12
C VAL A 59 -9.45 -5.99 -4.44
N GLN A 60 -10.55 -5.60 -5.10
CA GLN A 60 -11.91 -5.76 -4.56
C GLN A 60 -12.21 -7.21 -4.19
N LEU A 61 -11.83 -8.16 -5.05
CA LEU A 61 -12.02 -9.59 -4.79
C LEU A 61 -11.16 -10.11 -3.64
N ALA A 62 -9.92 -9.61 -3.54
CA ALA A 62 -8.98 -10.03 -2.50
C ALA A 62 -9.42 -9.59 -1.11
N ILE A 63 -10.05 -8.40 -0.99
CA ILE A 63 -10.46 -7.83 0.29
C ILE A 63 -11.92 -8.13 0.67
N ALA A 64 -12.65 -8.88 -0.17
CA ALA A 64 -14.10 -9.07 -0.01
C ALA A 64 -14.53 -9.68 1.33
N ASP A 65 -13.65 -10.44 1.98
CA ASP A 65 -13.91 -11.11 3.26
C ASP A 65 -13.37 -10.30 4.47
N HIS A 66 -12.91 -9.06 4.23
CA HIS A 66 -12.33 -8.16 5.23
C HIS A 66 -13.10 -6.84 5.28
N PRO A 67 -14.09 -6.70 6.18
CA PRO A 67 -14.94 -5.49 6.23
C PRO A 67 -14.16 -4.21 6.58
N GLU A 68 -13.01 -4.33 7.22
CA GLU A 68 -12.10 -3.23 7.56
C GLU A 68 -11.22 -2.77 6.38
N PHE A 69 -11.21 -3.51 5.24
CA PHE A 69 -10.46 -3.16 4.05
C PHE A 69 -11.38 -2.54 2.99
N ILE A 70 -10.99 -1.38 2.49
CA ILE A 70 -11.79 -0.60 1.54
C ILE A 70 -11.00 -0.43 0.25
N LEU A 71 -11.61 -0.71 -0.90
CA LEU A 71 -11.09 -0.28 -2.19
C LEU A 71 -11.42 1.21 -2.40
N ASP A 72 -10.40 2.03 -2.63
CA ASP A 72 -10.58 3.42 -3.04
C ASP A 72 -9.98 3.63 -4.44
N THR A 73 -10.83 3.94 -5.41
CA THR A 73 -10.46 4.10 -6.83
C THR A 73 -10.09 5.53 -7.19
N CYS A 74 -9.85 6.40 -6.24
CA CYS A 74 -9.66 7.84 -6.47
C CYS A 74 -8.53 8.18 -7.48
N GLU A 75 -7.52 7.34 -7.61
CA GLU A 75 -6.47 7.51 -8.63
C GLU A 75 -6.94 7.09 -10.02
N LEU A 76 -7.84 6.11 -10.13
CA LEU A 76 -8.41 5.67 -11.41
C LEU A 76 -9.39 6.70 -11.97
N ASP A 77 -10.04 7.46 -11.10
CA ASP A 77 -11.04 8.46 -11.44
C ASP A 77 -10.41 9.82 -11.83
N ARG A 78 -9.08 9.93 -11.67
CA ARG A 78 -8.30 11.13 -11.98
C ARG A 78 -7.45 10.93 -13.25
N GLN A 79 -7.31 11.98 -14.04
CA GLN A 79 -6.37 12.00 -15.16
C GLN A 79 -4.94 12.30 -14.67
N GLY A 80 -3.94 11.77 -15.38
CA GLY A 80 -2.52 12.03 -15.14
C GLY A 80 -1.83 11.03 -14.23
N PRO A 81 -0.56 11.28 -13.87
CA PRO A 81 0.24 10.39 -13.03
C PRO A 81 -0.32 10.24 -11.62
N SER A 82 -0.14 9.06 -11.05
CA SER A 82 -0.54 8.71 -9.67
C SER A 82 0.45 9.28 -8.64
N TYR A 83 0.53 10.61 -8.54
CA TYR A 83 1.34 11.25 -7.50
C TYR A 83 0.67 11.11 -6.13
N THR A 84 1.40 10.58 -5.16
CA THR A 84 0.89 10.34 -3.79
C THR A 84 0.40 11.61 -3.13
N ILE A 85 1.09 12.73 -3.31
CA ILE A 85 0.67 14.02 -2.73
C ILE A 85 -0.71 14.45 -3.21
N GLU A 86 -1.05 14.26 -4.49
CA GLU A 86 -2.35 14.60 -5.04
C GLU A 86 -3.46 13.69 -4.48
N THR A 87 -3.12 12.42 -4.24
CA THR A 87 -4.01 11.46 -3.60
C THR A 87 -4.29 11.86 -2.16
N LEU A 88 -3.27 12.25 -1.40
CA LEU A 88 -3.41 12.73 -0.03
C LEU A 88 -4.21 14.05 0.06
N HIS A 89 -4.00 14.99 -0.87
CA HIS A 89 -4.83 16.21 -0.97
C HIS A 89 -6.31 15.87 -1.13
N LEU A 90 -6.63 14.92 -2.03
CA LEU A 90 -8.00 14.50 -2.26
C LEU A 90 -8.60 13.82 -1.02
N LEU A 91 -7.84 12.91 -0.41
CA LEU A 91 -8.27 12.20 0.79
C LEU A 91 -8.48 13.18 1.96
N ARG A 92 -7.60 14.14 2.18
CA ARG A 92 -7.75 15.15 3.24
C ARG A 92 -9.01 15.99 3.08
N LYS A 93 -9.41 16.32 1.83
CA LYS A 93 -10.68 17.00 1.55
C LYS A 93 -11.90 16.15 1.84
N ARG A 94 -11.82 14.83 1.61
CA ARG A 94 -12.92 13.88 1.86
C ARG A 94 -13.00 13.45 3.33
N LEU A 95 -11.89 13.50 4.04
CA LEU A 95 -11.68 12.98 5.38
C LEU A 95 -10.97 14.04 6.26
N PRO A 96 -11.61 15.22 6.49
CA PRO A 96 -10.95 16.35 7.16
C PRO A 96 -10.59 16.06 8.62
N ASP A 97 -11.41 15.27 9.31
CA ASP A 97 -11.33 15.03 10.76
C ASP A 97 -10.62 13.71 11.13
N GLN A 98 -10.22 12.90 10.15
CA GLN A 98 -9.53 11.64 10.38
C GLN A 98 -8.01 11.81 10.36
N SER A 99 -7.31 10.96 11.10
CA SER A 99 -5.88 10.79 10.96
C SER A 99 -5.58 9.88 9.77
N LEU A 100 -4.66 10.26 8.88
CA LEU A 100 -4.25 9.47 7.74
C LEU A 100 -2.83 8.93 7.96
N CYS A 101 -2.62 7.64 7.70
CA CYS A 101 -1.32 6.98 7.79
C CYS A 101 -0.97 6.31 6.45
N LEU A 102 0.01 6.86 5.72
CA LEU A 102 0.52 6.27 4.49
C LEU A 102 1.45 5.10 4.81
N ILE A 103 1.08 3.92 4.33
CA ILE A 103 1.82 2.67 4.52
C ILE A 103 2.75 2.47 3.32
N MET A 104 4.04 2.33 3.56
CA MET A 104 5.04 2.10 2.51
C MET A 104 6.14 1.16 2.94
N GLY A 105 6.70 0.41 1.99
CA GLY A 105 7.90 -0.39 2.24
C GLY A 105 9.16 0.48 2.34
N GLN A 106 10.17 -0.01 3.05
CA GLN A 106 11.47 0.67 3.21
C GLN A 106 12.11 1.05 1.88
N ASP A 107 12.02 0.19 0.86
CA ASP A 107 12.57 0.49 -0.48
C ASP A 107 11.92 1.74 -1.11
N SER A 108 10.63 1.94 -0.86
CA SER A 108 9.91 3.13 -1.32
C SER A 108 10.27 4.35 -0.49
N TYR A 109 10.43 4.20 0.81
CA TYR A 109 10.86 5.26 1.71
C TYR A 109 12.26 5.78 1.36
N LEU A 110 13.23 4.89 1.09
CA LEU A 110 14.58 5.30 0.67
C LEU A 110 14.60 6.08 -0.65
N LYS A 111 13.61 5.85 -1.51
CA LYS A 111 13.43 6.57 -2.78
C LYS A 111 12.50 7.80 -2.64
N LEU A 112 12.00 8.09 -1.45
CA LEU A 112 11.04 9.16 -1.22
C LEU A 112 11.48 10.52 -1.77
N PRO A 113 12.78 10.93 -1.70
CA PRO A 113 13.25 12.18 -2.30
C PRO A 113 13.05 12.31 -3.80
N THR A 114 12.77 11.19 -4.51
CA THR A 114 12.44 11.22 -5.94
C THR A 114 10.94 11.42 -6.20
N TRP A 115 10.11 11.41 -5.16
CA TRP A 115 8.67 11.56 -5.30
C TRP A 115 8.28 13.03 -5.46
N HIS A 116 7.26 13.27 -6.26
CA HIS A 116 6.74 14.62 -6.47
C HIS A 116 6.29 15.25 -5.16
N ARG A 117 6.87 16.40 -4.79
CA ARG A 117 6.57 17.17 -3.57
C ARG A 117 6.63 16.33 -2.28
N TRP A 118 7.61 15.44 -2.18
CA TRP A 118 7.73 14.47 -1.08
C TRP A 118 7.82 15.10 0.32
N LEU A 119 8.42 16.29 0.43
CA LEU A 119 8.55 17.01 1.70
C LEU A 119 7.20 17.41 2.32
N GLU A 120 6.17 17.55 1.48
CA GLU A 120 4.84 17.96 1.92
C GLU A 120 3.98 16.77 2.41
N LEU A 121 4.42 15.53 2.24
CA LEU A 121 3.60 14.36 2.61
C LEU A 121 3.22 14.38 4.09
N LEU A 122 4.15 14.80 4.97
CA LEU A 122 3.92 14.89 6.40
C LEU A 122 2.98 16.02 6.82
N ASP A 123 2.62 16.92 5.93
CA ASP A 123 1.60 17.95 6.18
C ASP A 123 0.17 17.40 5.98
N TYR A 124 0.05 16.18 5.43
CA TYR A 124 -1.24 15.55 5.11
C TYR A 124 -1.47 14.21 5.77
N CYS A 125 -0.40 13.50 6.15
CA CYS A 125 -0.50 12.18 6.75
C CYS A 125 0.68 11.87 7.69
N HIS A 126 0.56 10.78 8.44
CA HIS A 126 1.70 10.08 9.03
C HIS A 126 2.31 9.13 8.02
N LEU A 127 3.56 8.73 8.23
CA LEU A 127 4.22 7.68 7.45
C LEU A 127 4.46 6.45 8.33
N LEU A 128 4.01 5.28 7.89
CA LEU A 128 4.41 4.01 8.45
C LEU A 128 5.33 3.30 7.46
N VAL A 129 6.60 3.20 7.81
CA VAL A 129 7.61 2.51 7.00
C VAL A 129 7.70 1.07 7.47
N VAL A 130 7.30 0.16 6.59
CA VAL A 130 7.36 -1.27 6.85
C VAL A 130 8.68 -1.81 6.33
N HIS A 131 9.40 -2.55 7.16
CA HIS A 131 10.65 -3.18 6.79
C HIS A 131 10.67 -4.66 7.22
N ARG A 132 11.53 -5.46 6.56
CA ARG A 132 11.69 -6.86 6.96
C ARG A 132 12.43 -6.95 8.28
N ALA A 133 11.90 -7.73 9.22
CA ALA A 133 12.48 -7.89 10.55
C ALA A 133 13.89 -8.52 10.53
N ASP A 134 14.17 -9.34 9.50
CA ASP A 134 15.43 -10.04 9.25
C ASP A 134 16.45 -9.23 8.43
N ALA A 135 16.07 -8.03 7.98
CA ALA A 135 16.98 -7.19 7.22
C ALA A 135 18.02 -6.55 8.14
N GLU A 136 19.31 -6.87 7.92
CA GLU A 136 20.45 -6.22 8.62
C GLU A 136 20.58 -4.71 8.32
N GLN A 137 19.75 -4.18 7.39
CA GLN A 137 19.77 -2.78 7.02
C GLN A 137 19.29 -1.91 8.18
N LYS A 138 20.22 -1.12 8.72
CA LYS A 138 19.88 -0.06 9.68
C LYS A 138 18.81 0.84 9.04
N LEU A 139 17.80 1.17 9.84
CA LEU A 139 16.79 2.17 9.49
C LEU A 139 17.50 3.48 9.10
N GLN A 140 17.45 3.84 7.83
CA GLN A 140 18.01 5.08 7.33
C GLN A 140 16.88 6.12 7.28
N LEU A 141 16.92 7.04 8.24
CA LEU A 141 15.96 8.14 8.31
C LEU A 141 16.49 9.32 7.48
N HIS A 142 15.65 9.89 6.61
CA HIS A 142 15.99 11.13 5.94
C HIS A 142 16.16 12.26 6.95
N THR A 143 17.12 13.15 6.71
CA THR A 143 17.48 14.23 7.64
C THR A 143 16.27 15.12 7.97
N GLU A 144 15.43 15.40 6.99
CA GLU A 144 14.21 16.19 7.10
C GLU A 144 13.15 15.57 8.02
N HIS A 145 13.28 14.27 8.27
CA HIS A 145 12.34 13.49 9.06
C HIS A 145 12.81 13.18 10.49
N GLN A 146 14.04 13.55 10.88
CA GLN A 146 14.66 13.14 12.14
C GLN A 146 13.84 13.52 13.39
N ASN A 147 13.23 14.69 13.39
CA ASN A 147 12.42 15.19 14.51
C ASN A 147 10.96 14.73 14.48
N ARG A 148 10.60 13.84 13.54
CA ARG A 148 9.23 13.33 13.34
C ARG A 148 9.07 11.85 13.71
N LEU A 149 10.18 11.22 14.12
CA LEU A 149 10.20 9.79 14.43
C LEU A 149 9.51 9.51 15.76
N VAL A 150 8.58 8.55 15.74
CA VAL A 150 7.88 8.01 16.91
C VAL A 150 8.14 6.50 16.99
N ASN A 151 8.39 6.02 18.20
CA ASN A 151 8.51 4.58 18.44
C ASN A 151 7.19 3.88 18.11
N ILE A 152 7.25 2.70 17.48
CA ILE A 152 6.06 1.96 17.07
C ILE A 152 5.13 1.63 18.26
N ALA A 153 5.68 1.43 19.45
CA ALA A 153 4.90 1.18 20.65
C ALA A 153 3.97 2.35 21.07
N HIS A 154 4.25 3.55 20.60
CA HIS A 154 3.47 4.77 20.85
C HIS A 154 2.81 5.34 19.60
N ALA A 155 3.05 4.70 18.43
CA ALA A 155 2.58 5.24 17.16
C ALA A 155 1.04 5.29 17.07
N ALA A 156 0.34 4.28 17.58
CA ALA A 156 -1.12 4.25 17.56
C ALA A 156 -1.73 5.46 18.31
N GLU A 157 -1.23 5.77 19.50
CA GLU A 157 -1.66 6.91 20.30
C GLU A 157 -1.31 8.23 19.60
N GLN A 158 -0.05 8.43 19.24
CA GLN A 158 0.43 9.65 18.59
C GLN A 158 -0.28 9.93 17.25
N PHE A 159 -0.58 8.88 16.49
CA PHE A 159 -1.27 9.03 15.20
C PHE A 159 -2.77 9.33 15.38
N THR A 160 -3.40 8.86 16.46
CA THR A 160 -4.81 9.18 16.75
C THR A 160 -5.01 10.54 17.40
N GLU A 161 -4.01 11.04 18.12
CA GLU A 161 -4.03 12.38 18.72
C GLU A 161 -3.76 13.50 17.70
N ASN A 162 -3.03 13.19 16.64
CA ASN A 162 -2.61 14.13 15.60
C ASN A 162 -3.12 13.68 14.23
N ALA A 163 -3.51 14.61 13.36
CA ALA A 163 -4.02 14.29 12.03
C ALA A 163 -2.92 13.82 11.06
N HIS A 164 -1.67 14.24 11.28
CA HIS A 164 -0.53 14.04 10.39
C HIS A 164 0.79 14.37 11.09
N GLY A 165 1.94 14.15 10.42
CA GLY A 165 3.22 14.76 10.77
C GLY A 165 4.24 13.85 11.44
N PHE A 166 3.91 12.60 11.75
CA PHE A 166 4.84 11.65 12.39
C PHE A 166 5.23 10.51 11.46
N ILE A 167 6.36 9.86 11.79
CA ILE A 167 6.87 8.67 11.11
C ILE A 167 7.08 7.59 12.14
N SER A 168 6.74 6.36 11.78
CA SER A 168 7.10 5.19 12.56
C SER A 168 7.57 4.06 11.66
N TYR A 169 8.31 3.12 12.25
CA TYR A 169 8.83 1.94 11.56
C TYR A 169 8.23 0.68 12.17
N LEU A 170 7.67 -0.16 11.31
CA LEU A 170 7.09 -1.44 11.69
C LEU A 170 7.92 -2.59 11.12
N PRO A 171 8.61 -3.36 11.98
CA PRO A 171 9.25 -4.59 11.55
C PRO A 171 8.19 -5.66 11.27
N VAL A 172 8.28 -6.30 10.11
CA VAL A 172 7.37 -7.40 9.72
C VAL A 172 8.18 -8.57 9.17
N THR A 173 7.61 -9.77 9.30
CA THR A 173 8.10 -10.95 8.61
C THR A 173 7.08 -11.32 7.53
N PRO A 174 7.13 -10.67 6.35
CA PRO A 174 6.17 -10.96 5.30
C PRO A 174 6.42 -12.35 4.75
N PRO A 175 5.38 -13.07 4.30
CA PRO A 175 5.57 -14.29 3.53
C PRO A 175 6.44 -14.01 2.29
N ASP A 176 7.24 -15.00 1.86
CA ASP A 176 8.11 -14.88 0.66
C ASP A 176 7.27 -14.94 -0.63
N ILE A 177 6.46 -13.91 -0.83
CA ILE A 177 5.55 -13.77 -1.96
C ILE A 177 5.85 -12.44 -2.65
N SER A 178 5.96 -12.46 -3.99
CA SER A 178 6.10 -11.23 -4.77
C SER A 178 5.25 -11.27 -6.03
N SER A 179 4.71 -10.11 -6.43
CA SER A 179 3.95 -9.98 -7.67
C SER A 179 4.77 -10.40 -8.90
N THR A 180 6.08 -10.26 -8.89
CA THR A 180 6.95 -10.68 -10.00
C THR A 180 6.97 -12.20 -10.14
N ARG A 181 7.28 -12.94 -9.08
CA ARG A 181 7.24 -14.42 -9.10
C ARG A 181 5.86 -14.94 -9.46
N ILE A 182 4.81 -14.27 -9.00
CA ILE A 182 3.42 -14.62 -9.35
C ILE A 182 3.18 -14.44 -10.86
N ARG A 183 3.60 -13.33 -11.47
CA ARG A 183 3.44 -13.13 -12.91
C ARG A 183 4.24 -14.15 -13.73
N GLU A 184 5.45 -14.48 -13.31
CA GLU A 184 6.26 -15.53 -13.92
C GLU A 184 5.57 -16.89 -13.88
N ALA A 185 4.98 -17.26 -12.74
CA ALA A 185 4.20 -18.48 -12.61
C ALA A 185 2.94 -18.45 -13.48
N LEU A 186 2.23 -17.32 -13.55
CA LEU A 186 1.03 -17.15 -14.37
C LEU A 186 1.28 -17.23 -15.88
N GLY A 187 2.50 -16.91 -16.34
CA GLY A 187 2.90 -17.04 -17.75
C GLY A 187 3.12 -18.51 -18.20
N GLN A 188 3.12 -19.48 -17.30
CA GLN A 188 3.24 -20.90 -17.64
C GLN A 188 1.87 -21.49 -17.99
N ARG A 189 1.81 -22.37 -19.02
CA ARG A 189 0.53 -22.80 -19.67
C ARG A 189 -0.44 -23.63 -18.82
N GLU A 190 0.00 -24.25 -17.74
CA GLU A 190 -0.87 -25.08 -16.87
C GLU A 190 -0.72 -24.68 -15.41
N ILE A 191 -1.65 -23.85 -14.92
CA ILE A 191 -1.65 -23.40 -13.54
C ILE A 191 -2.89 -23.88 -12.82
N ALA A 192 -2.76 -24.97 -12.08
CA ALA A 192 -3.82 -25.40 -11.18
C ALA A 192 -3.94 -24.46 -9.97
N SER A 193 -2.80 -24.09 -9.38
CA SER A 193 -2.72 -23.12 -8.26
C SER A 193 -1.47 -22.27 -8.38
N VAL A 194 -1.52 -21.02 -7.90
CA VAL A 194 -0.35 -20.13 -7.73
C VAL A 194 -0.26 -19.80 -6.26
N PRO A 195 0.76 -20.28 -5.53
CA PRO A 195 0.91 -19.97 -4.12
C PRO A 195 0.94 -18.48 -3.87
N GLY A 196 0.20 -18.06 -2.86
CA GLY A 196 0.20 -16.65 -2.45
C GLY A 196 -0.81 -15.74 -3.13
N ILE A 197 -1.61 -16.25 -4.09
CA ILE A 197 -2.77 -15.51 -4.63
C ILE A 197 -4.05 -16.01 -3.94
N PRO A 198 -4.97 -15.11 -3.53
CA PRO A 198 -6.31 -15.50 -3.11
C PRO A 198 -7.07 -16.21 -4.24
N ASP A 199 -7.82 -17.28 -3.94
CA ASP A 199 -8.53 -18.07 -4.94
C ASP A 199 -9.47 -17.26 -5.83
N LYS A 200 -10.21 -16.30 -5.25
CA LYS A 200 -11.10 -15.39 -5.99
C LYS A 200 -10.33 -14.55 -7.03
N VAL A 201 -9.11 -14.14 -6.69
CA VAL A 201 -8.22 -13.37 -7.60
C VAL A 201 -7.68 -14.29 -8.69
N LEU A 202 -7.23 -15.50 -8.35
CA LEU A 202 -6.74 -16.47 -9.34
C LEU A 202 -7.84 -16.84 -10.34
N TYR A 203 -9.07 -17.06 -9.86
CA TYR A 203 -10.21 -17.32 -10.73
C TYR A 203 -10.45 -16.15 -11.71
N TYR A 204 -10.44 -14.92 -11.20
CA TYR A 204 -10.62 -13.71 -12.02
C TYR A 204 -9.51 -13.57 -13.09
N ILE A 205 -8.26 -13.81 -12.73
CA ILE A 205 -7.12 -13.80 -13.65
C ILE A 205 -7.33 -14.78 -14.80
N LYS A 206 -7.74 -16.02 -14.50
CA LYS A 206 -8.00 -17.06 -15.50
C LYS A 206 -9.18 -16.71 -16.40
N ALA A 207 -10.30 -16.27 -15.82
CA ALA A 207 -11.52 -15.91 -16.55
C ALA A 207 -11.33 -14.75 -17.52
N ASN A 208 -10.39 -13.83 -17.24
CA ASN A 208 -10.08 -12.68 -18.07
C ASN A 208 -8.76 -12.82 -18.87
N HIS A 209 -8.16 -14.00 -18.90
CA HIS A 209 -6.91 -14.28 -19.62
C HIS A 209 -5.77 -13.31 -19.32
N LEU A 210 -5.66 -12.86 -18.05
CA LEU A 210 -4.63 -11.90 -17.63
C LEU A 210 -3.30 -12.61 -17.40
N TYR A 211 -2.19 -11.88 -17.68
CA TYR A 211 -0.81 -12.35 -17.51
C TYR A 211 -0.41 -13.55 -18.38
N GLN A 212 -1.21 -13.88 -19.37
CA GLN A 212 -0.84 -14.89 -20.37
C GLN A 212 0.01 -14.21 -21.45
N SER A 213 1.21 -14.73 -21.71
CA SER A 213 2.11 -14.29 -22.80
C SER A 213 1.78 -15.00 -24.11
#